data_acc123c56b4250805d063181b80a7ea3
#
_entry.id   acc123c56b4250805d063181b80a7ea3
#
_cell.length_a   1.000
_cell.length_b   1.000
_cell.length_c   1.000
_cell.angle_alpha   90.00
_cell.angle_beta   90.00
_cell.angle_gamma   90.00
#
_symmetry.space_group_name_H-M   'P 1'
#
loop_
_entity.id
_entity.type
_entity.pdbx_description
1 polymer ?
#
loop_
_entity_poly.entity_id
_entity_poly.type
_entity_poly.pdbx_seq_one_letter_code
_entity_poly.pdbx_strand_id
1 'polypeptide(L)'
;MKLQFKLEYVTAWGQDVRVEITVRRRRGADLIHAHQLNTQDGINWSGEVVLHEKEAQSFSYSYFIASGNEVLRREWCGVPRTFPYEQSKTFLLQDYWKEIPILSHLYSSAYSHCVARSLAQEPDITYYDRTLLFRVQAPQLVKGQQLALLGSLPQLGEWMPERAIRMGRGGTHEWCLALSATGLQFPFEYKYVVIDENTGDLIAWEGGENRISPKVENFAPEEYGMEAYAPNASRDNMLLAPN
;
A
#
# COMPACT_ATOMS: atom_id res chain seq x y z
N MET A 1 -8.04 10.04 14.81
CA MET A 1 -7.40 8.97 14.02
C MET A 1 -5.93 8.92 14.36
N LYS A 2 -5.38 7.72 14.54
CA LYS A 2 -3.97 7.50 14.86
C LYS A 2 -3.28 6.84 13.66
N LEU A 3 -2.13 7.38 13.25
CA LEU A 3 -1.31 6.85 12.16
C LEU A 3 0.05 6.44 12.73
N GLN A 4 0.46 5.22 12.47
CA GLN A 4 1.78 4.70 12.82
C GLN A 4 2.50 4.36 11.52
N PHE A 5 3.60 5.05 11.24
CA PHE A 5 4.40 4.89 10.04
C PHE A 5 5.62 4.03 10.30
N LYS A 6 5.93 3.13 9.39
CA LYS A 6 7.18 2.38 9.30
C LYS A 6 7.67 2.42 7.86
N LEU A 7 8.91 2.86 7.68
CA LEU A 7 9.57 2.93 6.36
C LEU A 7 10.99 2.42 6.47
N GLU A 8 11.39 1.54 5.56
CA GLU A 8 12.78 1.15 5.39
C GLU A 8 13.40 1.99 4.27
N TYR A 9 14.38 2.83 4.63
CA TYR A 9 15.11 3.68 3.69
C TYR A 9 16.45 4.11 4.27
N VAL A 10 17.53 3.88 3.53
CA VAL A 10 18.89 4.27 3.94
C VAL A 10 19.10 5.76 3.72
N THR A 11 19.45 6.48 4.77
CA THR A 11 19.79 7.90 4.71
C THR A 11 21.28 8.16 5.01
N ALA A 12 21.81 9.27 4.53
CA ALA A 12 23.12 9.76 4.92
C ALA A 12 23.05 10.52 6.25
N TRP A 13 24.19 10.68 6.90
CA TRP A 13 24.29 11.45 8.14
C TRP A 13 23.77 12.89 7.94
N GLY A 14 22.97 13.37 8.89
CA GLY A 14 22.35 14.70 8.83
C GLY A 14 21.08 14.79 7.98
N GLN A 15 20.64 13.67 7.42
CA GLN A 15 19.34 13.58 6.72
C GLN A 15 18.29 12.96 7.62
N ASP A 16 17.05 13.41 7.46
CA ASP A 16 15.89 12.82 8.11
C ASP A 16 14.81 12.47 7.08
N VAL A 17 13.99 11.48 7.43
CA VAL A 17 12.79 11.13 6.68
C VAL A 17 11.60 11.83 7.31
N ARG A 18 10.80 12.48 6.48
CA ARG A 18 9.54 13.12 6.88
C ARG A 18 8.39 12.56 6.07
N VAL A 19 7.23 12.49 6.70
CA VAL A 19 5.96 12.16 6.06
C VAL A 19 5.14 13.45 5.91
N GLU A 20 4.66 13.70 4.70
CA GLU A 20 3.70 14.75 4.40
C GLU A 20 2.32 14.12 4.27
N ILE A 21 1.39 14.52 5.12
CA ILE A 21 0.03 14.00 5.19
C ILE A 21 -0.91 15.09 4.69
N THR A 22 -1.68 14.81 3.65
CA THR A 22 -2.73 15.68 3.14
C THR A 22 -4.08 15.15 3.56
N VAL A 23 -4.81 15.90 4.35
CA VAL A 23 -6.18 15.56 4.77
C VAL A 23 -7.17 16.33 3.90
N ARG A 24 -7.93 15.59 3.11
CA ARG A 24 -8.99 16.14 2.27
C ARG A 24 -10.26 16.33 3.08
N ARG A 25 -10.78 17.55 3.08
CA ARG A 25 -12.00 17.90 3.78
C ARG A 25 -13.21 17.95 2.85
N ARG A 26 -14.39 17.72 3.39
CA ARG A 26 -15.65 17.87 2.63
C ARG A 26 -15.89 19.33 2.22
N ARG A 27 -15.45 20.27 3.03
CA ARG A 27 -15.57 21.73 2.79
C ARG A 27 -14.26 22.42 3.17
N GLY A 28 -13.87 23.42 2.38
CA GLY A 28 -12.66 24.20 2.59
C GLY A 28 -11.41 23.59 1.92
N ALA A 29 -10.27 24.19 2.19
CA ALA A 29 -8.98 23.74 1.66
C ALA A 29 -8.50 22.48 2.36
N ASP A 30 -7.72 21.66 1.66
CA ASP A 30 -7.04 20.49 2.22
C ASP A 30 -6.01 20.95 3.28
N LEU A 31 -5.82 20.14 4.31
CA LEU A 31 -4.84 20.40 5.35
C LEU A 31 -3.59 19.56 5.08
N ILE A 32 -2.43 20.20 5.20
CA ILE A 32 -1.14 19.54 4.98
C ILE A 32 -0.36 19.57 6.30
N HIS A 33 0.05 18.40 6.76
CA HIS A 33 0.85 18.21 7.95
C HIS A 33 2.16 17.51 7.56
N ALA A 34 3.30 18.02 8.02
CA ALA A 34 4.59 17.37 7.85
C ALA A 34 5.13 16.91 9.21
N HIS A 35 5.53 15.66 9.31
CA HIS A 35 6.06 15.08 10.53
C HIS A 35 7.39 14.38 10.25
N GLN A 36 8.35 14.59 11.13
CA GLN A 36 9.64 13.90 11.09
C GLN A 36 9.48 12.51 11.70
N LEU A 37 10.02 11.51 11.03
CA LEU A 37 10.16 10.16 11.56
C LEU A 37 11.45 10.01 12.35
N ASN A 38 11.52 9.01 13.21
CA ASN A 38 12.66 8.71 14.06
C ASN A 38 13.34 7.43 13.61
N THR A 39 14.64 7.36 13.77
CA THR A 39 15.46 6.17 13.51
C THR A 39 16.53 6.01 14.56
N GLN A 40 17.01 4.79 14.75
CA GLN A 40 18.18 4.48 15.58
C GLN A 40 19.37 4.03 14.73
N ASP A 41 19.14 3.59 13.51
CA ASP A 41 20.13 2.96 12.64
C ASP A 41 20.32 3.67 11.28
N GLY A 42 19.53 4.73 11.03
CA GLY A 42 19.52 5.43 9.74
C GLY A 42 18.87 4.65 8.59
N ILE A 43 18.24 3.51 8.88
CA ILE A 43 17.61 2.62 7.90
C ILE A 43 16.13 2.43 8.21
N ASN A 44 15.81 2.08 9.44
CA ASN A 44 14.44 1.83 9.88
C ASN A 44 13.84 3.10 10.49
N TRP A 45 12.90 3.70 9.78
CA TRP A 45 12.23 4.93 10.17
C TRP A 45 10.84 4.66 10.68
N SER A 46 10.48 5.27 11.81
CA SER A 46 9.15 5.11 12.39
C SER A 46 8.65 6.39 13.03
N GLY A 47 7.34 6.54 13.11
CA GLY A 47 6.72 7.68 13.77
C GLY A 47 5.24 7.49 13.97
N GLU A 48 4.67 8.29 14.86
CA GLU A 48 3.27 8.26 15.19
C GLU A 48 2.66 9.66 15.07
N VAL A 49 1.52 9.75 14.44
CA VAL A 49 0.78 11.00 14.27
C VAL A 49 -0.67 10.80 14.66
N VAL A 50 -1.19 11.71 15.48
CA VAL A 50 -2.61 11.73 15.85
C VAL A 50 -3.28 12.91 15.16
N LEU A 51 -4.28 12.63 14.36
CA LEU A 51 -5.07 13.62 13.63
C LEU A 51 -6.46 13.74 14.26
N HIS A 52 -6.92 14.99 14.45
CA HIS A 52 -8.23 15.32 15.06
C HIS A 52 -9.07 16.18 14.12
N GLU A 53 -9.14 15.82 12.85
CA GLU A 53 -9.82 16.62 11.84
C GLU A 53 -11.31 16.27 11.77
N LYS A 54 -12.14 17.26 12.09
CA LYS A 54 -13.59 17.17 11.94
C LYS A 54 -13.94 17.31 10.47
N GLU A 55 -14.78 16.79 9.81
CA GLU A 55 -15.16 16.92 8.39
C GLU A 55 -14.13 16.38 7.38
N ALA A 56 -13.12 15.65 7.83
CA ALA A 56 -12.21 14.99 6.93
C ALA A 56 -12.93 13.84 6.20
N GLN A 57 -12.64 13.68 4.91
CA GLN A 57 -13.21 12.64 4.05
C GLN A 57 -12.19 11.54 3.78
N SER A 58 -10.97 11.93 3.46
CA SER A 58 -9.87 11.03 3.18
C SER A 58 -8.55 11.68 3.59
N PHE A 59 -7.52 10.85 3.68
CA PHE A 59 -6.16 11.33 3.80
C PHE A 59 -5.27 10.64 2.79
N SER A 60 -4.25 11.33 2.36
CA SER A 60 -3.16 10.77 1.56
C SER A 60 -1.83 11.18 2.17
N TYR A 61 -0.78 10.42 1.88
CA TYR A 61 0.55 10.76 2.38
C TYR A 61 1.66 10.34 1.43
N SER A 62 2.80 10.98 1.61
CA SER A 62 4.03 10.68 0.88
C SER A 62 5.24 10.98 1.76
N TYR A 63 6.39 10.40 1.42
CA TYR A 63 7.63 10.62 2.16
C TYR A 63 8.56 11.54 1.41
N PHE A 64 9.38 12.25 2.16
CA PHE A 64 10.48 13.05 1.62
C PHE A 64 11.68 13.04 2.55
N ILE A 65 12.86 13.25 1.98
CA ILE A 65 14.14 13.38 2.68
C ILE A 65 14.44 14.84 2.84
N ALA A 66 14.83 15.25 4.04
CA ALA A 66 15.25 16.61 4.33
C ALA A 66 16.58 16.64 5.09
N SER A 67 17.26 17.78 5.01
CA SER A 67 18.39 18.14 5.88
C SER A 67 18.12 19.53 6.45
N GLY A 68 17.83 19.59 7.74
CA GLY A 68 17.30 20.82 8.35
C GLY A 68 15.99 21.26 7.69
N ASN A 69 16.01 22.44 7.04
CA ASN A 69 14.83 22.99 6.35
C ASN A 69 14.83 22.72 4.82
N GLU A 70 15.88 22.14 4.30
CA GLU A 70 16.01 21.85 2.87
C GLU A 70 15.43 20.48 2.53
N VAL A 71 14.53 20.43 1.54
CA VAL A 71 14.02 19.18 1.00
C VAL A 71 14.98 18.69 -0.08
N LEU A 72 15.62 17.55 0.18
CA LEU A 72 16.63 16.99 -0.72
C LEU A 72 16.01 16.09 -1.78
N ARG A 73 15.01 15.30 -1.39
CA ARG A 73 14.37 14.31 -2.28
C ARG A 73 12.93 14.04 -1.86
N ARG A 74 12.05 13.89 -2.82
CA ARG A 74 10.68 13.40 -2.62
C ARG A 74 10.50 12.06 -3.29
N GLU A 75 9.71 11.17 -2.69
CA GLU A 75 9.31 9.96 -3.37
C GLU A 75 8.39 10.28 -4.57
N TRP A 76 8.25 9.33 -5.47
CA TRP A 76 7.32 9.48 -6.59
C TRP A 76 5.86 9.48 -6.11
N CYS A 77 5.13 10.52 -6.49
CA CYS A 77 3.76 10.77 -6.04
C CYS A 77 2.72 10.64 -7.17
N GLY A 78 3.08 10.01 -8.31
CA GLY A 78 2.16 9.83 -9.43
C GLY A 78 0.90 9.04 -9.08
N VAL A 79 1.00 8.16 -8.10
CA VAL A 79 -0.15 7.48 -7.49
C VAL A 79 -0.07 7.67 -5.97
N PRO A 80 -0.88 8.55 -5.38
CA PRO A 80 -0.85 8.80 -3.95
C PRO A 80 -1.43 7.61 -3.17
N ARG A 81 -0.89 7.37 -1.98
CA ARG A 81 -1.49 6.46 -1.00
C ARG A 81 -2.67 7.20 -0.37
N THR A 82 -3.89 6.84 -0.75
CA THR A 82 -5.12 7.51 -0.28
C THR A 82 -5.99 6.52 0.48
N PHE A 83 -6.52 6.95 1.62
CA PHE A 83 -7.35 6.15 2.51
C PHE A 83 -8.56 6.96 3.00
N PRO A 84 -9.69 6.31 3.30
CA PRO A 84 -10.80 6.99 3.96
C PRO A 84 -10.36 7.47 5.36
N TYR A 85 -10.89 8.63 5.76
CA TYR A 85 -10.61 9.18 7.09
C TYR A 85 -11.68 8.70 8.08
N GLU A 86 -11.24 7.98 9.11
CA GLU A 86 -12.10 7.52 10.19
C GLU A 86 -11.50 7.87 11.55
N GLN A 87 -12.17 8.73 12.30
CA GLN A 87 -11.64 9.36 13.52
C GLN A 87 -11.20 8.36 14.61
N SER A 88 -11.90 7.24 14.73
CA SER A 88 -11.65 6.24 15.78
C SER A 88 -10.63 5.15 15.40
N LYS A 89 -10.16 5.16 14.16
CA LYS A 89 -9.27 4.11 13.67
C LYS A 89 -7.79 4.41 13.89
N THR A 90 -7.04 3.34 14.09
CA THR A 90 -5.57 3.34 14.07
C THR A 90 -5.10 2.62 12.82
N PHE A 91 -4.20 3.26 12.07
CA PHE A 91 -3.56 2.69 10.88
C PHE A 91 -2.10 2.39 11.20
N LEU A 92 -1.67 1.17 10.95
CA LEU A 92 -0.26 0.82 10.86
C LEU A 92 0.12 0.80 9.38
N LEU A 93 0.96 1.74 8.98
CA LEU A 93 1.38 1.98 7.60
C LEU A 93 2.83 1.55 7.48
N GLN A 94 3.06 0.38 6.90
CA GLN A 94 4.39 -0.12 6.62
C GLN A 94 4.66 0.03 5.14
N ASP A 95 5.61 0.88 4.80
CA ASP A 95 5.87 1.31 3.44
C ASP A 95 7.29 1.02 2.98
N TYR A 96 7.43 1.00 1.66
CA TYR A 96 8.71 1.14 0.96
C TYR A 96 8.73 2.49 0.24
N TRP A 97 9.93 3.01 0.03
CA TRP A 97 10.12 4.23 -0.76
C TRP A 97 9.68 4.02 -2.20
N LYS A 98 8.86 4.93 -2.73
CA LYS A 98 8.43 4.90 -4.12
C LYS A 98 9.47 5.55 -5.03
N GLU A 99 10.12 4.73 -5.84
CA GLU A 99 10.92 5.23 -6.96
C GLU A 99 10.04 5.53 -8.18
N ILE A 100 10.58 6.31 -9.11
CA ILE A 100 9.90 6.53 -10.40
C ILE A 100 9.81 5.20 -11.14
N PRO A 101 8.61 4.73 -11.48
CA PRO A 101 8.45 3.47 -12.20
C PRO A 101 9.12 3.50 -13.58
N ILE A 102 9.71 2.37 -13.99
CA ILE A 102 10.26 2.24 -15.34
C ILE A 102 9.17 2.50 -16.40
N LEU A 103 7.96 2.02 -16.15
CA LEU A 103 6.80 2.22 -17.01
C LEU A 103 5.91 3.37 -16.52
N SER A 104 6.52 4.48 -16.08
CA SER A 104 5.78 5.63 -15.49
C SER A 104 4.74 6.23 -16.44
N HIS A 105 4.91 6.08 -17.76
CA HIS A 105 3.94 6.52 -18.75
C HIS A 105 2.58 5.84 -18.63
N LEU A 106 2.53 4.60 -18.11
CA LEU A 106 1.26 3.88 -17.88
C LEU A 106 0.40 4.51 -16.79
N TYR A 107 0.99 5.35 -15.94
CA TYR A 107 0.27 6.09 -14.90
C TYR A 107 -0.17 7.48 -15.37
N SER A 108 0.14 7.85 -16.59
CA SER A 108 -0.27 9.14 -17.14
C SER A 108 -1.79 9.21 -17.37
N SER A 109 -2.36 10.40 -17.23
CA SER A 109 -3.77 10.63 -17.54
C SER A 109 -4.12 10.33 -19.00
N ALA A 110 -3.18 10.54 -19.92
CA ALA A 110 -3.34 10.18 -21.32
C ALA A 110 -3.54 8.67 -21.50
N TYR A 111 -2.74 7.85 -20.82
CA TYR A 111 -2.91 6.40 -20.89
C TYR A 111 -4.19 5.95 -20.17
N SER A 112 -4.44 6.40 -18.95
CA SER A 112 -5.61 5.98 -18.15
C SER A 112 -6.93 6.41 -18.78
N HIS A 113 -6.99 7.59 -19.44
CA HIS A 113 -8.23 8.08 -20.04
C HIS A 113 -8.43 7.61 -21.49
N CYS A 114 -7.36 7.47 -22.27
CA CYS A 114 -7.46 7.15 -23.69
C CYS A 114 -7.35 5.65 -23.98
N VAL A 115 -6.52 4.93 -23.25
CA VAL A 115 -6.20 3.52 -23.51
C VAL A 115 -6.89 2.59 -22.53
N ALA A 116 -6.80 2.87 -21.25
CA ALA A 116 -7.38 2.07 -20.18
C ALA A 116 -8.62 2.76 -19.59
N ARG A 117 -9.70 2.88 -20.34
CA ARG A 117 -11.00 3.31 -19.80
C ARG A 117 -11.53 2.24 -18.83
N SER A 118 -10.95 2.17 -17.67
CA SER A 118 -11.52 1.44 -16.55
C SER A 118 -12.50 2.38 -15.85
N LEU A 119 -13.75 1.97 -15.78
CA LEU A 119 -14.71 2.57 -14.86
C LEU A 119 -14.12 2.37 -13.46
N ALA A 120 -13.75 3.45 -12.80
CA ALA A 120 -13.30 3.42 -11.42
C ALA A 120 -14.49 2.93 -10.57
N GLN A 121 -14.49 1.66 -10.24
CA GLN A 121 -15.37 1.11 -9.19
C GLN A 121 -14.59 1.23 -7.89
N GLU A 122 -15.23 1.75 -6.86
CA GLU A 122 -14.69 1.63 -5.52
C GLU A 122 -14.61 0.14 -5.18
N PRO A 123 -13.49 -0.34 -4.63
CA PRO A 123 -13.38 -1.74 -4.28
C PRO A 123 -14.38 -2.06 -3.18
N ASP A 124 -15.10 -3.16 -3.34
CA ASP A 124 -15.93 -3.72 -2.27
C ASP A 124 -15.00 -4.37 -1.23
N ILE A 125 -14.59 -3.58 -0.26
CA ILE A 125 -13.68 -4.02 0.80
C ILE A 125 -14.51 -4.47 1.99
N THR A 126 -14.49 -5.77 2.27
CA THR A 126 -15.06 -6.31 3.51
C THR A 126 -14.10 -6.03 4.67
N TYR A 127 -14.54 -5.27 5.65
CA TYR A 127 -13.79 -5.01 6.87
C TYR A 127 -14.12 -6.03 7.94
N TYR A 128 -13.07 -6.57 8.54
CA TYR A 128 -13.12 -7.50 9.67
C TYR A 128 -12.74 -6.74 10.96
N ASP A 129 -12.88 -7.37 12.11
CA ASP A 129 -12.38 -6.80 13.39
C ASP A 129 -10.89 -6.48 13.31
N ARG A 130 -10.15 -7.32 12.60
CA ARG A 130 -8.73 -7.10 12.24
C ARG A 130 -8.59 -7.36 10.75
N THR A 131 -8.42 -6.31 9.97
CA THR A 131 -8.29 -6.40 8.51
C THR A 131 -6.85 -6.23 8.07
N LEU A 132 -6.36 -7.16 7.28
CA LEU A 132 -5.14 -7.02 6.48
C LEU A 132 -5.54 -6.65 5.06
N LEU A 133 -5.19 -5.45 4.62
CA LEU A 133 -5.51 -4.94 3.31
C LEU A 133 -4.27 -4.92 2.41
N PHE A 134 -4.34 -5.65 1.31
CA PHE A 134 -3.36 -5.58 0.23
C PHE A 134 -3.86 -4.61 -0.84
N ARG A 135 -3.02 -3.68 -1.23
CA ARG A 135 -3.29 -2.74 -2.32
C ARG A 135 -2.09 -2.67 -3.23
N VAL A 136 -2.31 -2.80 -4.52
CA VAL A 136 -1.24 -2.79 -5.50
C VAL A 136 -1.69 -2.16 -6.81
N GLN A 137 -0.79 -1.44 -7.47
CA GLN A 137 -1.01 -0.85 -8.79
C GLN A 137 -0.40 -1.77 -9.86
N ALA A 138 -1.21 -2.17 -10.82
CA ALA A 138 -0.79 -3.03 -11.92
C ALA A 138 -1.33 -2.54 -13.27
N PRO A 139 -0.84 -1.40 -13.79
CA PRO A 139 -1.35 -0.79 -15.01
C PRO A 139 -1.04 -1.59 -16.28
N GLN A 140 -0.08 -2.50 -16.22
CA GLN A 140 0.33 -3.35 -17.35
C GLN A 140 -0.59 -4.56 -17.58
N LEU A 141 -1.52 -4.85 -16.66
CA LEU A 141 -2.47 -5.94 -16.85
C LEU A 141 -3.45 -5.62 -17.99
N VAL A 142 -3.64 -6.58 -18.87
CA VAL A 142 -4.54 -6.47 -20.02
C VAL A 142 -5.90 -7.09 -19.70
N LYS A 143 -6.87 -6.88 -20.59
CA LYS A 143 -8.21 -7.47 -20.46
C LYS A 143 -8.13 -8.99 -20.44
N GLY A 144 -8.84 -9.61 -19.52
CA GLY A 144 -8.83 -11.07 -19.29
C GLY A 144 -7.77 -11.52 -18.28
N GLN A 145 -6.94 -10.61 -17.78
CA GLN A 145 -6.00 -10.87 -16.71
C GLN A 145 -6.52 -10.31 -15.39
N GLN A 146 -6.28 -11.03 -14.31
CA GLN A 146 -6.62 -10.65 -12.95
C GLN A 146 -5.42 -10.84 -12.04
N LEU A 147 -5.26 -9.93 -11.08
CA LEU A 147 -4.26 -10.09 -10.05
C LEU A 147 -4.80 -11.01 -8.94
N ALA A 148 -3.92 -11.84 -8.41
CA ALA A 148 -4.19 -12.70 -7.27
C ALA A 148 -3.00 -12.70 -6.31
N LEU A 149 -3.21 -13.21 -5.11
CA LEU A 149 -2.21 -13.31 -4.05
C LEU A 149 -1.95 -14.78 -3.72
N LEU A 150 -0.69 -15.12 -3.57
CA LEU A 150 -0.21 -16.40 -3.02
C LEU A 150 0.78 -16.14 -1.90
N GLY A 151 0.88 -17.05 -0.95
CA GLY A 151 1.82 -16.92 0.15
C GLY A 151 2.06 -18.21 0.90
N SER A 152 2.90 -18.11 1.93
CA SER A 152 3.38 -19.25 2.72
C SER A 152 2.34 -19.85 3.68
N LEU A 153 1.29 -19.10 4.00
CA LEU A 153 0.26 -19.56 4.94
C LEU A 153 -0.84 -20.37 4.23
N PRO A 154 -1.52 -21.31 4.94
CA PRO A 154 -2.69 -22.02 4.42
C PRO A 154 -3.77 -21.06 3.89
N GLN A 155 -4.00 -19.96 4.59
CA GLN A 155 -4.96 -18.92 4.19
C GLN A 155 -4.52 -18.16 2.94
N LEU A 156 -3.25 -18.26 2.53
CA LEU A 156 -2.69 -17.64 1.32
C LEU A 156 -2.35 -18.67 0.24
N GLY A 157 -2.90 -19.88 0.34
CA GLY A 157 -2.79 -20.90 -0.69
C GLY A 157 -1.52 -21.72 -0.70
N GLU A 158 -0.58 -21.56 0.27
CA GLU A 158 0.64 -22.38 0.42
C GLU A 158 1.46 -22.51 -0.88
N TRP A 159 1.54 -21.42 -1.63
CA TRP A 159 2.22 -21.32 -2.93
C TRP A 159 1.61 -22.20 -4.05
N MET A 160 0.40 -22.76 -3.85
CA MET A 160 -0.31 -23.54 -4.87
C MET A 160 -1.11 -22.61 -5.79
N PRO A 161 -0.81 -22.56 -7.09
CA PRO A 161 -1.50 -21.63 -8.02
C PRO A 161 -3.02 -21.80 -8.02
N GLU A 162 -3.51 -23.01 -7.84
CA GLU A 162 -4.94 -23.34 -7.82
C GLU A 162 -5.68 -22.72 -6.62
N ARG A 163 -4.91 -22.32 -5.60
CA ARG A 163 -5.41 -21.69 -4.38
C ARG A 163 -5.16 -20.18 -4.33
N ALA A 164 -4.76 -19.58 -5.45
CA ALA A 164 -4.50 -18.15 -5.51
C ALA A 164 -5.76 -17.35 -5.15
N ILE A 165 -5.60 -16.39 -4.25
CA ILE A 165 -6.71 -15.56 -3.80
C ILE A 165 -6.87 -14.40 -4.77
N ARG A 166 -7.98 -14.36 -5.47
CA ARG A 166 -8.29 -13.33 -6.45
C ARG A 166 -8.44 -11.97 -5.78
N MET A 167 -7.82 -10.96 -6.36
CA MET A 167 -7.96 -9.57 -5.91
C MET A 167 -9.10 -8.88 -6.64
N GLY A 168 -9.80 -8.00 -5.93
CA GLY A 168 -10.81 -7.13 -6.52
C GLY A 168 -10.18 -5.90 -7.19
N ARG A 169 -10.82 -5.37 -8.23
CA ARG A 169 -10.41 -4.09 -8.82
C ARG A 169 -10.84 -2.96 -7.88
N GLY A 170 -9.88 -2.13 -7.52
CA GLY A 170 -10.08 -0.85 -6.87
C GLY A 170 -9.99 0.26 -7.87
N GLY A 171 -9.89 1.44 -7.78
CA GLY A 171 -9.75 2.51 -8.76
C GLY A 171 -9.02 2.17 -10.07
N THR A 172 -8.53 3.14 -10.77
CA THR A 172 -7.81 2.94 -12.03
C THR A 172 -6.48 2.21 -11.78
N HIS A 173 -6.33 1.01 -12.36
CA HIS A 173 -5.15 0.15 -12.24
C HIS A 173 -4.84 -0.36 -10.83
N GLU A 174 -5.68 -0.07 -9.86
CA GLU A 174 -5.52 -0.55 -8.49
C GLU A 174 -6.23 -1.89 -8.28
N TRP A 175 -5.59 -2.76 -7.51
CA TRP A 175 -6.13 -4.03 -7.08
C TRP A 175 -6.09 -4.10 -5.56
N CYS A 176 -7.17 -4.60 -4.97
CA CYS A 176 -7.34 -4.69 -3.52
C CYS A 176 -7.76 -6.09 -3.09
N LEU A 177 -7.28 -6.50 -1.93
CA LEU A 177 -7.72 -7.72 -1.25
C LEU A 177 -7.70 -7.46 0.25
N ALA A 178 -8.84 -7.67 0.90
CA ALA A 178 -8.95 -7.62 2.34
C ALA A 178 -9.06 -9.04 2.91
N LEU A 179 -8.27 -9.33 3.91
CA LEU A 179 -8.27 -10.60 4.64
C LEU A 179 -8.46 -10.34 6.13
N SER A 180 -9.11 -11.30 6.82
CA SER A 180 -9.09 -11.29 8.28
C SER A 180 -7.66 -11.56 8.78
N ALA A 181 -7.12 -10.67 9.58
CA ALA A 181 -5.82 -10.85 10.22
C ALA A 181 -5.91 -11.73 11.48
N THR A 182 -7.13 -12.10 11.90
CA THR A 182 -7.34 -12.95 13.07
C THR A 182 -6.80 -14.37 12.80
N GLY A 183 -5.88 -14.81 13.66
CA GLY A 183 -5.26 -16.14 13.54
C GLY A 183 -4.16 -16.25 12.50
N LEU A 184 -3.79 -15.18 11.79
CA LEU A 184 -2.62 -15.17 10.93
C LEU A 184 -1.34 -15.11 11.76
N GLN A 185 -0.35 -15.90 11.35
CA GLN A 185 1.00 -15.86 11.93
C GLN A 185 1.85 -14.86 11.15
N PHE A 186 2.43 -13.90 11.85
CA PHE A 186 3.31 -12.88 11.28
C PHE A 186 4.76 -13.08 11.76
N PRO A 187 5.79 -12.78 10.93
CA PRO A 187 5.68 -12.43 9.52
C PRO A 187 5.42 -13.65 8.63
N PHE A 188 4.87 -13.45 7.45
CA PHE A 188 4.69 -14.46 6.42
C PHE A 188 5.18 -13.94 5.07
N GLU A 189 5.49 -14.85 4.15
CA GLU A 189 5.91 -14.52 2.80
C GLU A 189 4.72 -14.56 1.83
N TYR A 190 4.73 -13.67 0.84
CA TYR A 190 3.71 -13.63 -0.19
C TYR A 190 4.24 -13.05 -1.51
N LYS A 191 3.51 -13.29 -2.59
CA LYS A 191 3.72 -12.69 -3.92
C LYS A 191 2.39 -12.40 -4.59
N TYR A 192 2.43 -11.43 -5.48
CA TYR A 192 1.36 -11.25 -6.44
C TYR A 192 1.58 -12.15 -7.65
N VAL A 193 0.49 -12.65 -8.20
CA VAL A 193 0.48 -13.46 -9.39
C VAL A 193 -0.58 -12.95 -10.35
N VAL A 194 -0.35 -13.13 -11.65
CA VAL A 194 -1.35 -12.86 -12.68
C VAL A 194 -1.98 -14.19 -13.07
N ILE A 195 -3.29 -14.21 -13.08
CA ILE A 195 -4.11 -15.35 -13.48
C ILE A 195 -5.03 -14.95 -14.62
N ASP A 196 -5.47 -15.93 -15.38
CA ASP A 196 -6.58 -15.74 -16.31
C ASP A 196 -7.87 -15.49 -15.54
N GLU A 197 -8.61 -14.44 -15.89
CA GLU A 197 -9.83 -14.01 -15.19
C GLU A 197 -10.93 -15.09 -15.24
N ASN A 198 -10.99 -15.86 -16.33
CA ASN A 198 -12.04 -16.86 -16.57
C ASN A 198 -11.68 -18.24 -16.04
N THR A 199 -10.47 -18.73 -16.36
CA THR A 199 -10.04 -20.08 -15.99
C THR A 199 -9.40 -20.15 -14.62
N GLY A 200 -8.75 -19.07 -14.17
CA GLY A 200 -7.96 -19.04 -12.95
C GLY A 200 -6.54 -19.57 -13.13
N ASP A 201 -6.17 -19.95 -14.36
CA ASP A 201 -4.85 -20.47 -14.65
C ASP A 201 -3.76 -19.42 -14.40
N LEU A 202 -2.64 -19.86 -13.86
CA LEU A 202 -1.49 -19.00 -13.61
C LEU A 202 -0.88 -18.55 -14.94
N ILE A 203 -0.76 -17.26 -15.14
CA ILE A 203 -0.09 -16.66 -16.30
C ILE A 203 1.33 -16.26 -15.96
N ALA A 204 1.53 -15.58 -14.81
CA ALA A 204 2.84 -15.07 -14.44
C ALA A 204 2.99 -14.86 -12.93
N TRP A 205 4.23 -14.92 -12.45
CA TRP A 205 4.62 -14.55 -11.10
C TRP A 205 5.18 -13.13 -11.05
N GLU A 206 5.02 -12.48 -9.92
CA GLU A 206 5.77 -11.26 -9.62
C GLU A 206 7.27 -11.55 -9.62
N GLY A 207 8.06 -10.68 -10.27
CA GLY A 207 9.51 -10.79 -10.29
C GLY A 207 10.17 -10.46 -8.95
N GLY A 208 11.42 -10.87 -8.79
CA GLY A 208 12.21 -10.60 -7.58
C GLY A 208 11.97 -11.59 -6.44
N GLU A 209 12.38 -11.21 -5.24
CA GLU A 209 12.23 -12.03 -4.03
C GLU A 209 10.79 -12.03 -3.51
N ASN A 210 10.47 -12.95 -2.59
CA ASN A 210 9.20 -12.97 -1.92
C ASN A 210 9.03 -11.71 -1.07
N ARG A 211 7.83 -11.17 -1.04
CA ARG A 211 7.48 -10.10 -0.13
C ARG A 211 7.28 -10.67 1.27
N ILE A 212 7.63 -9.89 2.27
CA ILE A 212 7.45 -10.26 3.67
C ILE A 212 6.38 -9.35 4.27
N SER A 213 5.40 -9.94 4.94
CA SER A 213 4.38 -9.18 5.65
C SER A 213 4.97 -8.38 6.80
N PRO A 214 4.29 -7.31 7.27
CA PRO A 214 4.71 -6.61 8.47
C PRO A 214 4.89 -7.56 9.66
N LYS A 215 5.88 -7.28 10.50
CA LYS A 215 5.92 -7.87 11.85
C LYS A 215 4.88 -7.15 12.70
N VAL A 216 3.81 -7.83 13.00
CA VAL A 216 2.78 -7.33 13.92
C VAL A 216 3.14 -7.78 15.33
N GLU A 217 4.02 -7.03 15.97
CA GLU A 217 4.32 -7.24 17.40
C GLU A 217 3.26 -6.52 18.24
N ASN A 218 2.53 -7.30 19.05
CA ASN A 218 1.68 -6.84 20.15
C ASN A 218 0.67 -5.72 19.81
N PHE A 219 -0.24 -5.98 18.91
CA PHE A 219 -1.47 -5.22 18.88
C PHE A 219 -2.41 -5.79 19.94
N ALA A 220 -2.51 -5.09 21.07
CA ALA A 220 -3.51 -5.41 22.08
C ALA A 220 -4.90 -5.37 21.41
N PRO A 221 -5.67 -6.47 21.48
CA PRO A 221 -6.91 -6.59 20.71
C PRO A 221 -8.06 -5.71 21.20
N GLU A 222 -7.91 -5.01 22.32
CA GLU A 222 -9.05 -4.56 23.10
C GLU A 222 -9.36 -3.06 23.05
N GLU A 223 -8.50 -2.22 22.46
CA GLU A 223 -8.73 -0.77 22.52
C GLU A 223 -9.06 -0.04 21.22
N TYR A 224 -8.73 -0.60 20.03
CA TYR A 224 -8.92 0.12 18.76
C TYR A 224 -9.20 -0.87 17.62
N GLY A 225 -10.20 -0.57 16.80
CA GLY A 225 -10.39 -1.25 15.52
C GLY A 225 -9.15 -1.02 14.66
N MET A 226 -8.32 -2.04 14.50
CA MET A 226 -7.05 -1.92 13.80
C MET A 226 -7.12 -2.52 12.43
N GLU A 227 -6.82 -1.68 11.45
CA GLU A 227 -6.54 -2.12 10.09
C GLU A 227 -5.03 -2.13 9.89
N ALA A 228 -4.47 -3.30 9.61
CA ALA A 228 -3.09 -3.39 9.16
C ALA A 228 -3.09 -3.29 7.64
N TYR A 229 -2.47 -2.27 7.11
CA TYR A 229 -2.26 -2.11 5.68
C TYR A 229 -0.88 -2.66 5.33
N ALA A 230 -0.82 -3.52 4.32
CA ALA A 230 0.42 -3.90 3.69
C ALA A 230 0.60 -3.05 2.42
N PRO A 231 1.18 -1.86 2.52
CA PRO A 231 1.40 -1.03 1.35
C PRO A 231 2.54 -1.60 0.51
N ASN A 232 2.32 -1.70 -0.76
CA ASN A 232 3.26 -2.28 -1.71
C ASN A 232 3.84 -1.23 -2.63
N ALA A 233 4.19 -0.13 -2.06
CA ALA A 233 4.36 1.07 -2.82
C ALA A 233 5.54 1.08 -3.77
N SER A 234 6.69 0.57 -3.41
CA SER A 234 7.90 0.76 -4.22
C SER A 234 8.21 -0.38 -5.18
N ARG A 235 7.62 -1.56 -4.93
CA ARG A 235 7.79 -2.72 -5.79
C ARG A 235 6.63 -2.95 -6.76
N ASP A 236 5.65 -2.07 -6.74
CA ASP A 236 4.44 -2.17 -7.56
C ASP A 236 4.71 -2.21 -9.07
N ASN A 237 5.92 -1.82 -9.46
CA ASN A 237 6.32 -1.75 -10.84
C ASN A 237 7.16 -2.95 -11.28
N MET A 238 7.51 -3.83 -10.39
CA MET A 238 8.28 -5.04 -10.70
C MET A 238 7.38 -6.22 -10.99
N LEU A 239 6.21 -5.96 -11.51
CA LEU A 239 5.30 -7.00 -11.90
C LEU A 239 5.80 -7.67 -13.17
N LEU A 240 5.93 -8.99 -13.09
CA LEU A 240 5.92 -9.90 -14.21
C LEU A 240 7.27 -10.11 -14.89
N ALA A 241 8.07 -11.01 -14.33
CA ALA A 241 8.89 -11.83 -15.19
C ALA A 241 7.96 -12.88 -15.83
N PRO A 242 7.87 -12.96 -17.16
CA PRO A 242 7.26 -14.13 -17.79
C PRO A 242 8.06 -15.36 -17.39
N ASN A 243 7.37 -16.47 -17.10
CA ASN A 243 8.00 -17.78 -16.97
C ASN A 243 8.77 -18.16 -18.23
#